data_326eb058d902989cb8c28170eedff517
#
_entry.id   326eb058d902989cb8c28170eedff517
#
_cell.length_a   1.000
_cell.length_b   1.000
_cell.length_c   1.000
_cell.angle_alpha   90.00
_cell.angle_beta   90.00
_cell.angle_gamma   90.00
#
_symmetry.space_group_name_H-M   'P 1'
#
loop_
_entity.id
_entity.type
_entity.pdbx_description
1 polymer ?
#
loop_
_entity_poly.entity_id
_entity_poly.type
_entity_poly.pdbx_seq_one_letter_code
_entity_poly.pdbx_strand_id
1 'polypeptide(L)'
;MKEILFLTYGDANNANVWSNVPYCFSHSLENKGIVVHRIDYSMNPTITKLYNLVLRRILDGITFRKLRFPYLRTTRLFKFYAERKIKKAILQYPRADLCLFMGYGFYNKWNDVPSLLFSDWTTEMDIRKNRKPNFLEKRIIQQEEEAINHAEYVISLFPICCEEMKKKYPKANIHFLGGNVINDLSGLRLRETHPCPPCLGREDQTPEEQENLQISSSSKDIYVDALLETKAKSKKLLFIGRKTTYLEAAKKLIEAYKLLKGEEAYKDLSLDIVGCSASDFDSLPEGVTCYGFLNKSEEQDRKIYYDLLLGAKVLVNANPKWGAFSSTVEAMYYYTPVIVSPYQDFVENFGEKVDFGVYNQDFTAESLSNDIKSVINSDNYAEMCNFAHESVKTYTWENYTSKIIKLVINY
;
A
#
# COMPACT_ATOMS: atom_id res chain seq x y z
N MET A 1 -5.28 -12.10 -23.48
CA MET A 1 -6.02 -12.24 -22.21
C MET A 1 -7.20 -11.30 -22.25
N LYS A 2 -8.43 -11.84 -22.14
CA LYS A 2 -9.69 -11.06 -22.27
C LYS A 2 -10.57 -11.15 -21.02
N GLU A 3 -10.46 -12.22 -20.24
CA GLU A 3 -11.34 -12.51 -19.12
C GLU A 3 -10.55 -13.08 -17.93
N ILE A 4 -10.73 -12.52 -16.74
CA ILE A 4 -10.02 -12.91 -15.52
C ILE A 4 -11.01 -13.18 -14.39
N LEU A 5 -10.78 -14.27 -13.64
CA LEU A 5 -11.35 -14.46 -12.33
C LEU A 5 -10.44 -13.81 -11.28
N PHE A 6 -10.94 -12.77 -10.62
CA PHE A 6 -10.21 -12.02 -9.60
C PHE A 6 -10.72 -12.41 -8.21
N LEU A 7 -9.96 -13.27 -7.52
CA LEU A 7 -10.38 -13.95 -6.31
C LEU A 7 -9.75 -13.29 -5.06
N THR A 8 -10.60 -12.79 -4.16
CA THR A 8 -10.17 -12.02 -2.99
C THR A 8 -10.82 -12.52 -1.70
N TYR A 9 -10.17 -12.24 -0.58
CA TYR A 9 -10.79 -12.30 0.74
C TYR A 9 -11.39 -10.93 1.06
N GLY A 10 -12.66 -10.76 0.77
CA GLY A 10 -13.41 -9.51 0.82
C GLY A 10 -13.79 -9.01 -0.57
N ASP A 11 -14.79 -8.15 -0.64
CA ASP A 11 -15.29 -7.59 -1.90
C ASP A 11 -14.27 -6.63 -2.52
N ALA A 12 -13.78 -6.94 -3.72
CA ALA A 12 -12.82 -6.09 -4.45
C ALA A 12 -13.45 -4.76 -4.95
N ASN A 13 -14.78 -4.64 -4.97
CA ASN A 13 -15.43 -3.36 -5.25
C ASN A 13 -15.39 -2.42 -4.03
N ASN A 14 -15.07 -2.94 -2.85
CA ASN A 14 -14.95 -2.15 -1.65
C ASN A 14 -13.50 -1.67 -1.48
N ALA A 15 -13.28 -0.38 -1.66
CA ALA A 15 -11.96 0.23 -1.52
C ALA A 15 -11.36 0.12 -0.10
N ASN A 16 -12.12 -0.32 0.92
CA ASN A 16 -11.59 -0.58 2.26
C ASN A 16 -10.86 -1.92 2.40
N VAL A 17 -10.97 -2.81 1.41
CA VAL A 17 -10.35 -4.13 1.46
C VAL A 17 -8.86 -3.99 1.15
N TRP A 18 -8.02 -4.54 2.06
CA TRP A 18 -6.56 -4.58 1.93
C TRP A 18 -5.93 -3.28 1.41
N SER A 19 -6.22 -2.18 2.10
CA SER A 19 -5.64 -0.86 1.78
C SER A 19 -5.85 -0.42 0.33
N ASN A 20 -7.03 -0.69 -0.22
CA ASN A 20 -7.46 -0.36 -1.59
C ASN A 20 -6.81 -1.20 -2.71
N VAL A 21 -5.88 -2.11 -2.40
CA VAL A 21 -5.13 -2.89 -3.40
C VAL A 21 -6.03 -3.66 -4.35
N PRO A 22 -7.00 -4.51 -3.91
CA PRO A 22 -7.87 -5.25 -4.83
C PRO A 22 -8.75 -4.33 -5.69
N TYR A 23 -9.21 -3.21 -5.12
CA TYR A 23 -9.99 -2.21 -5.83
C TYR A 23 -9.19 -1.62 -6.99
N CYS A 24 -8.05 -0.98 -6.69
CA CYS A 24 -7.21 -0.34 -7.70
C CYS A 24 -6.71 -1.33 -8.75
N PHE A 25 -6.30 -2.52 -8.34
CA PHE A 25 -5.80 -3.54 -9.25
C PHE A 25 -6.89 -4.01 -10.24
N SER A 26 -8.07 -4.39 -9.74
CA SER A 26 -9.13 -4.89 -10.60
C SER A 26 -9.65 -3.83 -11.58
N HIS A 27 -9.75 -2.57 -11.15
CA HIS A 27 -10.14 -1.46 -12.03
C HIS A 27 -9.07 -1.16 -13.09
N SER A 28 -7.79 -1.25 -12.74
CA SER A 28 -6.72 -1.08 -13.72
C SER A 28 -6.72 -2.17 -14.81
N LEU A 29 -7.13 -3.40 -14.47
CA LEU A 29 -7.34 -4.45 -15.47
C LEU A 29 -8.53 -4.13 -16.39
N GLU A 30 -9.64 -3.65 -15.83
CA GLU A 30 -10.82 -3.22 -16.61
C GLU A 30 -10.51 -2.06 -17.54
N ASN A 31 -9.74 -1.06 -17.08
CA ASN A 31 -9.28 0.06 -17.91
C ASN A 31 -8.44 -0.40 -19.13
N LYS A 32 -7.89 -1.62 -19.10
CA LYS A 32 -7.19 -2.24 -20.22
C LYS A 32 -8.09 -3.13 -21.09
N GLY A 33 -9.41 -3.02 -20.93
CA GLY A 33 -10.40 -3.79 -21.70
C GLY A 33 -10.53 -5.25 -21.28
N ILE A 34 -10.05 -5.64 -20.09
CA ILE A 34 -10.16 -7.00 -19.57
C ILE A 34 -11.46 -7.13 -18.77
N VAL A 35 -12.25 -8.16 -19.05
CA VAL A 35 -13.44 -8.49 -18.25
C VAL A 35 -12.98 -9.11 -16.93
N VAL A 36 -13.32 -8.47 -15.80
CA VAL A 36 -12.91 -8.90 -14.47
C VAL A 36 -14.09 -9.39 -13.64
N HIS A 37 -14.13 -10.70 -13.39
CA HIS A 37 -15.12 -11.32 -12.49
C HIS A 37 -14.58 -11.31 -11.05
N ARG A 38 -15.06 -10.39 -10.21
CA ARG A 38 -14.65 -10.25 -8.81
C ARG A 38 -15.37 -11.28 -7.95
N ILE A 39 -14.59 -12.14 -7.30
CA ILE A 39 -15.08 -13.25 -6.48
C ILE A 39 -14.61 -13.06 -5.04
N ASP A 40 -15.52 -12.75 -4.16
CA ASP A 40 -15.26 -12.73 -2.72
C ASP A 40 -15.46 -14.12 -2.13
N TYR A 41 -14.37 -14.77 -1.68
CA TYR A 41 -14.41 -16.06 -1.00
C TYR A 41 -14.44 -15.95 0.53
N SER A 42 -14.64 -14.75 1.10
CA SER A 42 -14.83 -14.58 2.54
C SER A 42 -16.10 -15.25 3.04
N MET A 43 -16.11 -15.61 4.31
CA MET A 43 -17.31 -16.16 4.96
C MET A 43 -18.34 -15.06 5.22
N ASN A 44 -19.60 -15.48 5.30
CA ASN A 44 -20.69 -14.60 5.66
C ASN A 44 -20.37 -13.80 6.94
N PRO A 45 -20.58 -12.48 6.96
CA PRO A 45 -20.26 -11.62 8.11
C PRO A 45 -20.94 -12.08 9.41
N THR A 46 -22.18 -12.63 9.34
CA THR A 46 -22.91 -13.15 10.51
C THR A 46 -22.20 -14.35 11.12
N ILE A 47 -21.74 -15.30 10.29
CA ILE A 47 -20.95 -16.47 10.76
C ILE A 47 -19.65 -16.02 11.36
N THR A 48 -18.98 -15.06 10.73
CA THR A 48 -17.73 -14.47 11.22
C THR A 48 -17.91 -13.77 12.57
N LYS A 49 -19.01 -13.02 12.74
CA LYS A 49 -19.36 -12.38 14.03
C LYS A 49 -19.61 -13.43 15.12
N LEU A 50 -20.40 -14.45 14.84
CA LEU A 50 -20.71 -15.52 15.80
C LEU A 50 -19.42 -16.29 16.20
N TYR A 51 -18.60 -16.63 15.23
CA TYR A 51 -17.32 -17.27 15.47
C TYR A 51 -16.41 -16.41 16.37
N ASN A 52 -16.28 -15.12 16.09
CA ASN A 52 -15.48 -14.20 16.87
C ASN A 52 -16.02 -14.02 18.30
N LEU A 53 -17.35 -14.05 18.46
CA LEU A 53 -17.97 -13.89 19.78
C LEU A 53 -17.72 -15.09 20.70
N VAL A 54 -17.79 -16.29 20.17
CA VAL A 54 -17.77 -17.54 20.97
C VAL A 54 -16.37 -18.18 20.94
N LEU A 55 -15.90 -18.59 19.75
CA LEU A 55 -14.67 -19.37 19.62
C LEU A 55 -13.40 -18.55 19.80
N ARG A 56 -13.42 -17.28 19.42
CA ARG A 56 -12.27 -16.39 19.59
C ARG A 56 -11.88 -16.25 21.06
N ARG A 57 -12.86 -16.10 21.97
CA ARG A 57 -12.58 -15.98 23.40
C ARG A 57 -11.93 -17.24 23.98
N ILE A 58 -12.38 -18.41 23.55
CA ILE A 58 -11.82 -19.69 23.96
C ILE A 58 -10.39 -19.84 23.42
N LEU A 59 -10.17 -19.57 22.13
CA LEU A 59 -8.88 -19.70 21.48
C LEU A 59 -7.88 -18.64 21.96
N ASP A 60 -8.33 -17.43 22.28
CA ASP A 60 -7.48 -16.39 22.91
C ASP A 60 -6.98 -16.85 24.28
N GLY A 61 -7.81 -17.56 25.05
CA GLY A 61 -7.40 -18.17 26.33
C GLY A 61 -6.34 -19.26 26.13
N ILE A 62 -6.55 -20.18 25.20
CA ILE A 62 -5.64 -21.32 24.95
C ILE A 62 -4.31 -20.86 24.29
N THR A 63 -4.34 -19.85 23.43
CA THR A 63 -3.17 -19.38 22.69
C THR A 63 -2.50 -18.15 23.29
N PHE A 64 -2.96 -17.69 24.46
CA PHE A 64 -2.46 -16.48 25.14
C PHE A 64 -2.46 -15.24 24.21
N ARG A 65 -3.47 -15.09 23.35
CA ARG A 65 -3.63 -14.00 22.35
C ARG A 65 -2.46 -13.87 21.36
N LYS A 66 -1.71 -14.92 21.12
CA LYS A 66 -0.53 -14.91 20.24
C LYS A 66 -0.83 -15.21 18.77
N LEU A 67 -2.10 -15.27 18.34
CA LEU A 67 -2.44 -15.42 16.93
C LEU A 67 -2.56 -14.05 16.26
N ARG A 68 -1.89 -13.88 15.14
CA ARG A 68 -1.90 -12.64 14.35
C ARG A 68 -3.11 -12.54 13.42
N PHE A 69 -3.57 -13.67 12.90
CA PHE A 69 -4.70 -13.70 11.97
C PHE A 69 -6.01 -14.03 12.68
N PRO A 70 -7.15 -13.57 12.12
CA PRO A 70 -8.45 -14.02 12.59
C PRO A 70 -8.49 -15.56 12.59
N TYR A 71 -8.73 -16.16 13.75
CA TYR A 71 -8.71 -17.63 13.95
C TYR A 71 -9.55 -18.40 12.94
N LEU A 72 -10.64 -17.78 12.46
CA LEU A 72 -11.50 -18.39 11.46
C LEU A 72 -10.72 -18.80 10.21
N ARG A 73 -9.80 -17.96 9.73
CA ARG A 73 -8.97 -18.23 8.53
C ARG A 73 -8.01 -19.41 8.71
N THR A 74 -7.70 -19.78 9.96
CA THR A 74 -6.83 -20.92 10.27
C THR A 74 -7.58 -22.26 10.34
N THR A 75 -8.92 -22.23 10.25
CA THR A 75 -9.76 -23.41 10.44
C THR A 75 -9.95 -24.21 9.14
N ARG A 76 -10.10 -25.53 9.30
CA ARG A 76 -10.52 -26.40 8.18
C ARG A 76 -11.89 -26.02 7.61
N LEU A 77 -12.78 -25.49 8.47
CA LEU A 77 -14.11 -25.03 8.08
C LEU A 77 -14.00 -23.87 7.07
N PHE A 78 -13.14 -22.89 7.37
CA PHE A 78 -12.89 -21.79 6.43
C PHE A 78 -12.31 -22.29 5.11
N LYS A 79 -11.27 -23.15 5.16
CA LYS A 79 -10.66 -23.72 3.96
C LYS A 79 -11.72 -24.41 3.08
N PHE A 80 -12.52 -25.28 3.67
CA PHE A 80 -13.60 -25.99 2.96
C PHE A 80 -14.61 -25.03 2.33
N TYR A 81 -15.05 -24.02 3.08
CA TYR A 81 -16.01 -23.03 2.59
C TYR A 81 -15.44 -22.19 1.45
N ALA A 82 -14.20 -21.67 1.60
CA ALA A 82 -13.52 -20.90 0.58
C ALA A 82 -13.30 -21.72 -0.70
N GLU A 83 -12.77 -22.94 -0.58
CA GLU A 83 -12.58 -23.85 -1.71
C GLU A 83 -13.89 -24.14 -2.46
N ARG A 84 -15.01 -24.32 -1.74
CA ARG A 84 -16.32 -24.52 -2.38
C ARG A 84 -16.77 -23.30 -3.18
N LYS A 85 -16.58 -22.08 -2.65
CA LYS A 85 -16.87 -20.83 -3.36
C LYS A 85 -15.99 -20.65 -4.59
N ILE A 86 -14.68 -20.84 -4.42
CA ILE A 86 -13.67 -20.73 -5.47
C ILE A 86 -14.00 -21.73 -6.57
N LYS A 87 -14.21 -23.01 -6.24
CA LYS A 87 -14.58 -24.05 -7.20
C LYS A 87 -15.83 -23.68 -7.99
N LYS A 88 -16.88 -23.21 -7.31
CA LYS A 88 -18.14 -22.79 -7.96
C LYS A 88 -17.88 -21.70 -8.98
N ALA A 89 -17.09 -20.68 -8.61
CA ALA A 89 -16.76 -19.56 -9.50
C ALA A 89 -15.95 -20.03 -10.71
N ILE A 90 -14.90 -20.83 -10.50
CA ILE A 90 -14.06 -21.36 -11.60
C ILE A 90 -14.88 -22.18 -12.60
N LEU A 91 -15.81 -23.02 -12.13
CA LEU A 91 -16.69 -23.82 -12.98
C LEU A 91 -17.79 -22.98 -13.66
N GLN A 92 -18.16 -21.84 -13.10
CA GLN A 92 -19.12 -20.91 -13.69
C GLN A 92 -18.52 -20.12 -14.86
N TYR A 93 -17.19 -19.87 -14.84
CA TYR A 93 -16.47 -19.11 -15.86
C TYR A 93 -15.36 -19.95 -16.50
N PRO A 94 -15.70 -21.01 -17.24
CA PRO A 94 -14.72 -21.96 -17.78
C PRO A 94 -13.87 -21.39 -18.93
N ARG A 95 -14.24 -20.20 -19.43
CA ARG A 95 -13.52 -19.49 -20.51
C ARG A 95 -12.58 -18.41 -20.00
N ALA A 96 -12.47 -18.23 -18.68
CA ALA A 96 -11.50 -17.28 -18.12
C ALA A 96 -10.08 -17.66 -18.52
N ASP A 97 -9.28 -16.67 -18.87
CA ASP A 97 -7.89 -16.87 -19.28
C ASP A 97 -6.96 -17.04 -18.08
N LEU A 98 -7.38 -16.56 -16.89
CA LEU A 98 -6.56 -16.54 -15.69
C LEU A 98 -7.41 -16.54 -14.42
N CYS A 99 -6.98 -17.31 -13.42
CA CYS A 99 -7.43 -17.21 -12.03
C CYS A 99 -6.40 -16.40 -11.22
N LEU A 100 -6.70 -15.14 -10.92
CA LEU A 100 -5.84 -14.27 -10.13
C LEU A 100 -6.28 -14.27 -8.66
N PHE A 101 -5.44 -14.82 -7.78
CA PHE A 101 -5.68 -14.91 -6.35
C PHE A 101 -4.95 -13.81 -5.60
N MET A 102 -5.68 -13.02 -4.84
CA MET A 102 -5.12 -12.01 -3.93
C MET A 102 -4.69 -12.68 -2.62
N GLY A 103 -3.50 -13.28 -2.63
CA GLY A 103 -2.91 -14.04 -1.53
C GLY A 103 -2.31 -15.37 -2.01
N TYR A 104 -1.51 -16.00 -1.15
CA TYR A 104 -0.82 -17.26 -1.47
C TYR A 104 -1.57 -18.52 -0.98
N GLY A 105 -2.79 -18.37 -0.46
CA GLY A 105 -3.46 -19.46 0.23
C GLY A 105 -4.27 -20.43 -0.64
N PHE A 106 -4.53 -20.09 -1.90
CA PHE A 106 -5.35 -20.88 -2.80
C PHE A 106 -4.82 -20.81 -4.23
N TYR A 107 -5.12 -21.85 -5.03
CA TYR A 107 -4.85 -21.92 -6.46
C TYR A 107 -5.97 -22.70 -7.16
N ASN A 108 -6.03 -22.67 -8.48
CA ASN A 108 -6.97 -23.44 -9.26
C ASN A 108 -6.50 -24.92 -9.38
N LYS A 109 -7.35 -25.85 -9.00
CA LYS A 109 -7.13 -27.30 -9.10
C LYS A 109 -8.31 -28.06 -9.71
N TRP A 110 -9.20 -27.33 -10.39
CA TRP A 110 -10.47 -27.90 -10.89
C TRP A 110 -10.60 -27.87 -12.41
N ASN A 111 -9.79 -27.10 -13.10
CA ASN A 111 -9.66 -27.06 -14.56
C ASN A 111 -8.27 -26.54 -14.96
N ASP A 112 -8.00 -26.40 -16.26
CA ASP A 112 -6.70 -26.04 -16.83
C ASP A 112 -6.46 -24.50 -16.89
N VAL A 113 -7.35 -23.68 -16.33
CA VAL A 113 -7.14 -22.22 -16.28
C VAL A 113 -5.98 -21.92 -15.35
N PRO A 114 -4.93 -21.22 -15.82
CA PRO A 114 -3.74 -20.96 -15.01
C PRO A 114 -4.02 -20.10 -13.77
N SER A 115 -3.24 -20.31 -12.72
CA SER A 115 -3.30 -19.55 -11.47
C SER A 115 -2.17 -18.55 -11.38
N LEU A 116 -2.51 -17.31 -11.03
CA LEU A 116 -1.55 -16.29 -10.61
C LEU A 116 -1.83 -15.92 -9.14
N LEU A 117 -0.81 -16.07 -8.31
CA LEU A 117 -0.86 -15.67 -6.91
C LEU A 117 -0.16 -14.34 -6.73
N PHE A 118 -0.82 -13.41 -6.03
CA PHE A 118 -0.30 -12.07 -5.79
C PHE A 118 -0.43 -11.69 -4.32
N SER A 119 0.68 -11.34 -3.68
CA SER A 119 0.69 -10.82 -2.30
C SER A 119 1.97 -10.04 -1.99
N ASP A 120 2.01 -9.44 -0.80
CA ASP A 120 3.18 -8.78 -0.23
C ASP A 120 4.12 -9.79 0.47
N TRP A 121 3.61 -10.54 1.46
CA TRP A 121 4.38 -11.45 2.31
C TRP A 121 3.74 -12.83 2.39
N THR A 122 4.58 -13.88 2.56
CA THR A 122 4.07 -15.17 3.03
C THR A 122 3.73 -15.08 4.52
N THR A 123 2.75 -15.89 4.95
CA THR A 123 2.38 -15.98 6.37
C THR A 123 3.57 -16.34 7.25
N GLU A 124 4.46 -17.20 6.76
CA GLU A 124 5.65 -17.60 7.52
C GLU A 124 6.61 -16.44 7.75
N MET A 125 6.96 -15.69 6.71
CA MET A 125 7.86 -14.53 6.83
C MET A 125 7.28 -13.46 7.74
N ASP A 126 6.00 -13.17 7.60
CA ASP A 126 5.33 -12.19 8.41
C ASP A 126 5.32 -12.55 9.90
N ILE A 127 5.13 -13.84 10.23
CA ILE A 127 5.18 -14.33 11.62
C ILE A 127 6.61 -14.38 12.15
N ARG A 128 7.58 -14.84 11.35
CA ARG A 128 8.98 -15.00 11.77
C ARG A 128 9.65 -13.71 12.22
N LYS A 129 9.17 -12.55 11.74
CA LYS A 129 9.66 -11.24 12.19
C LYS A 129 9.56 -11.03 13.69
N ASN A 130 8.57 -11.65 14.34
CA ASN A 130 8.27 -11.41 15.75
C ASN A 130 8.38 -12.68 16.60
N ARG A 131 8.16 -13.89 16.06
CA ARG A 131 8.09 -15.15 16.80
C ARG A 131 8.05 -16.37 15.87
N LYS A 132 8.11 -17.57 16.48
CA LYS A 132 7.89 -18.82 15.73
C LYS A 132 6.39 -19.07 15.48
N PRO A 133 6.01 -19.68 14.33
CA PRO A 133 4.63 -20.06 14.03
C PRO A 133 4.11 -21.11 15.02
N ASN A 134 2.86 -20.97 15.44
CA ASN A 134 2.16 -21.97 16.23
C ASN A 134 1.55 -23.08 15.34
N PHE A 135 0.92 -24.10 15.96
CA PHE A 135 0.40 -25.27 15.24
C PHE A 135 -0.76 -24.93 14.27
N LEU A 136 -1.56 -23.90 14.56
CA LEU A 136 -2.63 -23.45 13.64
C LEU A 136 -2.06 -22.69 12.46
N GLU A 137 -1.06 -21.85 12.70
CA GLU A 137 -0.39 -21.06 11.66
C GLU A 137 0.42 -21.95 10.72
N LYS A 138 1.01 -23.05 11.21
CA LYS A 138 1.69 -24.04 10.37
C LYS A 138 0.79 -24.61 9.28
N ARG A 139 -0.52 -24.75 9.52
CA ARG A 139 -1.48 -25.21 8.50
C ARG A 139 -1.67 -24.19 7.37
N ILE A 140 -1.71 -22.90 7.71
CA ILE A 140 -1.78 -21.85 6.67
C ILE A 140 -0.51 -21.87 5.85
N ILE A 141 0.65 -21.96 6.52
CA ILE A 141 1.97 -22.04 5.86
C ILE A 141 2.01 -23.23 4.91
N GLN A 142 1.55 -24.43 5.32
CA GLN A 142 1.47 -25.61 4.46
C GLN A 142 0.51 -25.40 3.29
N GLN A 143 -0.61 -24.70 3.49
CA GLN A 143 -1.55 -24.40 2.42
C GLN A 143 -0.94 -23.39 1.42
N GLU A 144 -0.20 -22.38 1.88
CA GLU A 144 0.54 -21.46 1.02
C GLU A 144 1.65 -22.18 0.24
N GLU A 145 2.37 -23.10 0.89
CA GLU A 145 3.38 -23.96 0.27
C GLU A 145 2.78 -24.78 -0.89
N GLU A 146 1.63 -25.42 -0.65
CA GLU A 146 0.90 -26.16 -1.68
C GLU A 146 0.55 -25.27 -2.87
N ALA A 147 -0.04 -24.08 -2.58
CA ALA A 147 -0.47 -23.17 -3.63
C ALA A 147 0.70 -22.57 -4.44
N ILE A 148 1.78 -22.16 -3.77
CA ILE A 148 2.97 -21.60 -4.42
C ILE A 148 3.64 -22.63 -5.35
N ASN A 149 3.69 -23.90 -4.96
CA ASN A 149 4.32 -24.94 -5.78
C ASN A 149 3.47 -25.39 -6.97
N HIS A 150 2.16 -25.09 -7.00
CA HIS A 150 1.25 -25.53 -8.06
C HIS A 150 0.73 -24.40 -8.94
N ALA A 151 0.91 -23.15 -8.54
CA ALA A 151 0.50 -22.02 -9.37
C ALA A 151 1.47 -21.80 -10.53
N GLU A 152 0.93 -21.40 -11.68
CA GLU A 152 1.72 -21.08 -12.87
C GLU A 152 2.54 -19.82 -12.70
N TYR A 153 2.03 -18.85 -11.91
CA TYR A 153 2.71 -17.59 -11.62
C TYR A 153 2.55 -17.21 -10.16
N VAL A 154 3.66 -16.80 -9.54
CA VAL A 154 3.66 -16.27 -8.18
C VAL A 154 4.35 -14.91 -8.18
N ILE A 155 3.67 -13.88 -7.71
CA ILE A 155 4.18 -12.51 -7.69
C ILE A 155 4.23 -12.01 -6.25
N SER A 156 5.39 -11.47 -5.85
CA SER A 156 5.53 -10.74 -4.59
C SER A 156 5.80 -9.26 -4.86
N LEU A 157 5.20 -8.39 -4.03
CA LEU A 157 5.45 -6.95 -4.04
C LEU A 157 6.81 -6.58 -3.43
N PHE A 158 7.45 -7.49 -2.68
CA PHE A 158 8.72 -7.20 -2.02
C PHE A 158 9.85 -8.08 -2.54
N PRO A 159 11.02 -7.49 -2.87
CA PRO A 159 12.16 -8.24 -3.39
C PRO A 159 12.66 -9.30 -2.41
N ILE A 160 12.76 -8.96 -1.11
CA ILE A 160 13.18 -9.92 -0.06
C ILE A 160 12.25 -11.13 -0.02
N CYS A 161 10.93 -10.90 -0.05
CA CYS A 161 9.96 -12.00 -0.06
C CYS A 161 10.13 -12.87 -1.31
N CYS A 162 10.32 -12.26 -2.47
CA CYS A 162 10.58 -12.95 -3.72
C CYS A 162 11.83 -13.84 -3.62
N GLU A 163 12.95 -13.31 -3.14
CA GLU A 163 14.21 -14.03 -2.99
C GLU A 163 14.14 -15.19 -1.97
N GLU A 164 13.50 -14.98 -0.83
CA GLU A 164 13.29 -16.07 0.14
C GLU A 164 12.38 -17.16 -0.42
N MET A 165 11.31 -16.79 -1.13
CA MET A 165 10.43 -17.77 -1.78
C MET A 165 11.18 -18.57 -2.86
N LYS A 166 12.00 -17.94 -3.71
CA LYS A 166 12.82 -18.64 -4.71
C LYS A 166 13.78 -19.64 -4.08
N LYS A 167 14.40 -19.27 -2.96
CA LYS A 167 15.27 -20.19 -2.20
C LYS A 167 14.49 -21.37 -1.62
N LYS A 168 13.30 -21.13 -1.09
CA LYS A 168 12.47 -22.14 -0.44
C LYS A 168 11.73 -23.03 -1.44
N TYR A 169 11.29 -22.46 -2.56
CA TYR A 169 10.46 -23.11 -3.59
C TYR A 169 11.14 -23.05 -4.97
N PRO A 170 12.27 -23.71 -5.18
CA PRO A 170 13.11 -23.56 -6.39
C PRO A 170 12.43 -24.00 -7.70
N LYS A 171 11.32 -24.73 -7.64
CA LYS A 171 10.54 -25.15 -8.81
C LYS A 171 9.37 -24.21 -9.13
N ALA A 172 9.00 -23.32 -8.22
CA ALA A 172 7.89 -22.40 -8.42
C ALA A 172 8.33 -21.21 -9.30
N ASN A 173 7.42 -20.76 -10.16
CA ASN A 173 7.64 -19.65 -11.08
C ASN A 173 7.38 -18.31 -10.38
N ILE A 174 8.37 -17.80 -9.66
CA ILE A 174 8.26 -16.67 -8.75
C ILE A 174 8.87 -15.40 -9.38
N HIS A 175 8.10 -14.32 -9.39
CA HIS A 175 8.45 -13.06 -10.02
C HIS A 175 8.38 -11.87 -9.05
N PHE A 176 9.30 -10.93 -9.24
CA PHE A 176 9.24 -9.58 -8.73
C PHE A 176 9.07 -8.62 -9.91
N LEU A 177 7.96 -7.89 -9.96
CA LEU A 177 7.63 -6.99 -11.08
C LEU A 177 7.84 -5.51 -10.76
N GLY A 178 8.43 -5.21 -9.63
CA GLY A 178 8.65 -3.88 -9.07
C GLY A 178 8.08 -3.77 -7.66
N GLY A 179 8.48 -2.72 -6.95
CA GLY A 179 8.09 -2.47 -5.55
C GLY A 179 6.64 -2.07 -5.35
N ASN A 180 6.38 -1.39 -4.25
CA ASN A 180 5.03 -0.93 -3.92
C ASN A 180 4.34 -0.21 -5.07
N VAL A 181 3.02 -0.42 -5.16
CA VAL A 181 2.16 0.28 -6.12
C VAL A 181 1.35 1.33 -5.38
N ILE A 182 1.19 2.48 -6.00
CA ILE A 182 0.45 3.61 -5.43
C ILE A 182 -1.05 3.34 -5.56
N ASN A 183 -1.73 3.29 -4.41
CA ASN A 183 -3.17 3.12 -4.35
C ASN A 183 -3.87 4.48 -4.42
N ASP A 184 -3.75 5.14 -5.57
CA ASP A 184 -4.35 6.44 -5.80
C ASP A 184 -5.86 6.34 -6.03
N LEU A 185 -6.61 6.99 -5.17
CA LEU A 185 -8.07 7.15 -5.26
C LEU A 185 -8.48 8.60 -5.55
N SER A 186 -7.55 9.50 -5.85
CA SER A 186 -7.83 10.91 -6.14
C SER A 186 -8.77 11.08 -7.34
N GLY A 187 -8.67 10.19 -8.33
CA GLY A 187 -9.53 10.17 -9.52
C GLY A 187 -11.01 9.81 -9.24
N LEU A 188 -11.36 9.34 -8.04
CA LEU A 188 -12.73 9.16 -7.60
C LEU A 188 -13.35 10.51 -7.18
N ARG A 189 -13.62 11.41 -8.17
CA ARG A 189 -14.32 12.70 -8.02
C ARG A 189 -13.62 13.78 -7.18
N LEU A 190 -12.37 14.11 -7.43
CA LEU A 190 -11.81 15.43 -7.12
C LEU A 190 -12.03 16.44 -8.27
N ARG A 191 -12.96 16.12 -9.20
CA ARG A 191 -13.17 16.90 -10.44
C ARG A 191 -13.71 18.33 -10.21
N GLU A 192 -14.10 18.71 -9.01
CA GLU A 192 -14.78 19.98 -8.78
C GLU A 192 -14.00 21.03 -7.96
N THR A 193 -12.90 20.70 -7.27
CA THR A 193 -12.25 21.66 -6.36
C THR A 193 -10.74 21.80 -6.48
N HIS A 194 -10.02 20.83 -7.07
CA HIS A 194 -8.59 20.95 -7.36
C HIS A 194 -8.29 20.28 -8.69
N PRO A 195 -7.55 20.91 -9.60
CA PRO A 195 -7.06 20.22 -10.79
C PRO A 195 -6.13 19.10 -10.32
N CYS A 196 -6.62 17.86 -10.38
CA CYS A 196 -5.78 16.68 -10.22
C CYS A 196 -4.70 16.73 -11.30
N PRO A 197 -3.43 16.38 -11.00
CA PRO A 197 -2.47 16.14 -12.06
C PRO A 197 -3.13 15.16 -13.03
N PRO A 198 -3.13 15.40 -14.34
CA PRO A 198 -3.81 14.56 -15.30
C PRO A 198 -3.30 13.14 -15.12
N CYS A 199 -4.19 12.23 -14.66
CA CYS A 199 -3.92 10.80 -14.65
C CYS A 199 -3.60 10.40 -16.07
N LEU A 200 -2.32 10.14 -16.35
CA LEU A 200 -1.84 9.70 -17.64
C LEU A 200 -2.49 8.37 -17.97
N GLY A 201 -3.37 8.36 -18.96
CA GLY A 201 -3.93 7.16 -19.58
C GLY A 201 -5.42 6.93 -19.35
N ARG A 202 -6.25 7.70 -20.03
CA ARG A 202 -7.58 7.24 -20.43
C ARG A 202 -7.66 7.32 -21.95
N GLU A 203 -7.63 6.14 -22.58
CA GLU A 203 -7.87 5.95 -24.01
C GLU A 203 -9.38 5.84 -24.33
N ASP A 204 -10.26 6.52 -23.61
CA ASP A 204 -11.69 6.63 -23.96
C ASP A 204 -12.04 8.08 -24.33
N GLN A 205 -11.20 8.70 -25.17
CA GLN A 205 -11.45 10.05 -25.66
C GLN A 205 -11.70 10.02 -27.17
N THR A 206 -12.73 10.78 -27.60
CA THR A 206 -13.03 10.97 -29.01
C THR A 206 -11.88 11.69 -29.72
N PRO A 207 -11.75 11.59 -31.07
CA PRO A 207 -10.70 12.29 -31.83
C PRO A 207 -10.60 13.78 -31.55
N GLU A 208 -11.72 14.44 -31.23
CA GLU A 208 -11.79 15.88 -30.88
C GLU A 208 -11.20 16.17 -29.48
N GLU A 209 -11.22 15.20 -28.56
CA GLU A 209 -10.60 15.32 -27.25
C GLU A 209 -9.09 15.08 -27.31
N GLN A 210 -8.59 14.33 -28.29
CA GLN A 210 -7.16 14.13 -28.53
C GLN A 210 -6.44 15.37 -29.08
N GLU A 211 -7.13 16.19 -29.87
CA GLU A 211 -6.59 17.46 -30.37
C GLU A 211 -6.45 18.51 -29.25
N ASN A 212 -7.31 18.45 -28.24
CA ASN A 212 -7.19 19.24 -26.99
C ASN A 212 -6.08 18.79 -26.03
N LEU A 213 -5.52 17.59 -26.21
CA LEU A 213 -4.42 17.05 -25.38
C LEU A 213 -3.05 17.66 -25.73
N GLN A 214 -2.87 18.22 -26.93
CA GLN A 214 -1.66 18.99 -27.25
C GLN A 214 -1.62 20.36 -26.54
N ILE A 215 -2.76 20.87 -26.08
CA ILE A 215 -2.84 22.03 -25.18
C ILE A 215 -2.44 21.65 -23.72
N SER A 216 -2.37 20.35 -23.39
CA SER A 216 -2.24 19.85 -22.01
C SER A 216 -0.83 19.75 -21.47
N SER A 217 0.25 19.83 -22.28
CA SER A 217 1.62 19.81 -21.73
C SER A 217 1.89 21.10 -20.96
N SER A 218 1.53 22.26 -21.49
CA SER A 218 1.72 23.55 -20.82
C SER A 218 0.85 23.69 -19.55
N SER A 219 -0.37 23.13 -19.54
CA SER A 219 -1.22 23.16 -18.35
C SER A 219 -0.75 22.21 -17.25
N LYS A 220 -0.11 21.10 -17.61
CA LYS A 220 0.50 20.17 -16.64
C LYS A 220 1.72 20.77 -15.96
N ASP A 221 2.58 21.42 -16.73
CA ASP A 221 3.78 22.10 -16.24
C ASP A 221 3.40 23.24 -15.30
N ILE A 222 2.40 24.06 -15.67
CA ILE A 222 1.87 25.14 -14.82
C ILE A 222 1.30 24.60 -13.50
N TYR A 223 0.62 23.44 -13.52
CA TYR A 223 0.10 22.83 -12.30
C TYR A 223 1.23 22.33 -11.38
N VAL A 224 2.24 21.68 -11.95
CA VAL A 224 3.40 21.19 -11.20
C VAL A 224 4.15 22.36 -10.57
N ASP A 225 4.39 23.42 -11.33
CA ASP A 225 5.06 24.63 -10.83
C ASP A 225 4.29 25.28 -9.67
N ALA A 226 2.96 25.42 -9.80
CA ALA A 226 2.12 25.94 -8.73
C ALA A 226 2.12 25.04 -7.48
N LEU A 227 2.15 23.73 -7.66
CA LEU A 227 2.25 22.77 -6.56
C LEU A 227 3.62 22.88 -5.86
N LEU A 228 4.70 22.95 -6.63
CA LEU A 228 6.05 23.11 -6.08
C LEU A 228 6.20 24.43 -5.32
N GLU A 229 5.64 25.51 -5.84
CA GLU A 229 5.61 26.80 -5.14
C GLU A 229 4.82 26.73 -3.82
N THR A 230 3.65 26.06 -3.84
CA THR A 230 2.83 25.82 -2.64
C THR A 230 3.62 25.04 -1.60
N LYS A 231 4.28 23.94 -2.01
CA LYS A 231 5.11 23.12 -1.11
C LYS A 231 6.33 23.88 -0.59
N ALA A 232 6.97 24.70 -1.42
CA ALA A 232 8.11 25.53 -1.00
C ALA A 232 7.73 26.49 0.13
N LYS A 233 6.55 27.08 0.07
CA LYS A 233 6.01 28.00 1.08
C LYS A 233 5.39 27.29 2.29
N SER A 234 5.07 26.00 2.19
CA SER A 234 4.45 25.21 3.25
C SER A 234 5.36 25.08 4.46
N LYS A 235 4.75 25.10 5.64
CA LYS A 235 5.39 24.83 6.94
C LYS A 235 4.74 23.62 7.63
N LYS A 236 4.21 22.68 6.86
CA LYS A 236 3.48 21.52 7.36
C LYS A 236 4.33 20.26 7.27
N LEU A 237 4.60 19.65 8.41
CA LEU A 237 5.12 18.29 8.49
C LEU A 237 3.95 17.30 8.42
N LEU A 238 4.14 16.18 7.73
CA LEU A 238 3.14 15.14 7.63
C LEU A 238 3.70 13.81 8.12
N PHE A 239 2.92 13.12 8.94
CA PHE A 239 3.15 11.73 9.31
C PHE A 239 1.96 10.87 8.90
N ILE A 240 2.21 9.73 8.27
CA ILE A 240 1.17 8.75 7.93
C ILE A 240 1.60 7.36 8.41
N GLY A 241 0.93 6.83 9.42
CA GLY A 241 1.23 5.50 9.94
C GLY A 241 0.20 4.98 10.93
N ARG A 242 -0.20 3.70 10.80
CA ARG A 242 -1.15 3.09 11.73
C ARG A 242 -0.52 2.94 13.12
N LYS A 243 -1.24 3.29 14.16
CA LYS A 243 -0.78 3.18 15.56
C LYS A 243 -0.25 1.81 15.94
N THR A 244 -0.81 0.73 15.40
CA THR A 244 -0.37 -0.64 15.70
C THR A 244 1.09 -0.94 15.31
N THR A 245 1.64 -0.19 14.36
CA THR A 245 2.99 -0.41 13.82
C THR A 245 3.89 0.80 14.02
N TYR A 246 3.34 2.01 13.95
CA TYR A 246 4.11 3.25 13.81
C TYR A 246 3.95 4.23 14.98
N LEU A 247 3.30 3.84 16.09
CA LEU A 247 3.06 4.74 17.23
C LEU A 247 4.38 5.30 17.81
N GLU A 248 5.40 4.48 17.93
CA GLU A 248 6.71 4.92 18.48
C GLU A 248 7.40 5.92 17.52
N ALA A 249 7.25 5.75 16.22
CA ALA A 249 7.76 6.72 15.23
C ALA A 249 7.00 8.06 15.33
N ALA A 250 5.67 8.02 15.51
CA ALA A 250 4.89 9.23 15.73
C ALA A 250 5.28 9.95 17.01
N LYS A 251 5.50 9.22 18.12
CA LYS A 251 5.99 9.80 19.41
C LYS A 251 7.34 10.45 19.23
N LYS A 252 8.27 9.77 18.56
CA LYS A 252 9.61 10.28 18.30
C LYS A 252 9.58 11.56 17.44
N LEU A 253 8.68 11.60 16.44
CA LEU A 253 8.49 12.80 15.64
C LEU A 253 7.91 13.96 16.48
N ILE A 254 6.98 13.70 17.41
CA ILE A 254 6.46 14.73 18.31
C ILE A 254 7.58 15.28 19.22
N GLU A 255 8.50 14.43 19.69
CA GLU A 255 9.67 14.88 20.45
C GLU A 255 10.57 15.79 19.59
N ALA A 256 10.89 15.40 18.37
CA ALA A 256 11.66 16.22 17.43
C ALA A 256 10.94 17.54 17.09
N TYR A 257 9.62 17.50 16.91
CA TYR A 257 8.81 18.69 16.69
C TYR A 257 8.87 19.67 17.87
N LYS A 258 8.87 19.19 19.12
CA LYS A 258 9.05 20.05 20.31
C LYS A 258 10.40 20.75 20.31
N LEU A 259 11.47 20.08 19.89
CA LEU A 259 12.80 20.71 19.76
C LEU A 259 12.77 21.82 18.70
N LEU A 260 12.16 21.58 17.54
CA LEU A 260 12.01 22.58 16.48
C LEU A 260 11.22 23.79 16.96
N LYS A 261 10.10 23.60 17.64
CA LYS A 261 9.27 24.68 18.18
C LYS A 261 9.97 25.55 19.22
N GLY A 262 11.05 25.07 19.82
CA GLY A 262 11.92 25.83 20.70
C GLY A 262 12.76 26.91 19.97
N GLU A 263 12.87 26.83 18.65
CA GLU A 263 13.64 27.75 17.81
C GLU A 263 12.70 28.74 17.08
N GLU A 264 13.04 30.04 17.09
CA GLU A 264 12.21 31.12 16.52
C GLU A 264 11.86 30.87 15.05
N ALA A 265 12.84 30.35 14.25
CA ALA A 265 12.69 30.09 12.83
C ALA A 265 11.60 29.04 12.49
N TYR A 266 11.23 28.19 13.45
CA TYR A 266 10.29 27.08 13.26
C TYR A 266 8.99 27.22 14.08
N LYS A 267 8.73 28.38 14.68
CA LYS A 267 7.51 28.60 15.47
C LYS A 267 6.22 28.41 14.67
N ASP A 268 6.24 28.70 13.37
CA ASP A 268 5.08 28.54 12.49
C ASP A 268 4.91 27.11 11.94
N LEU A 269 5.81 26.19 12.27
CA LEU A 269 5.66 24.79 11.85
C LEU A 269 4.39 24.19 12.47
N SER A 270 3.71 23.36 11.69
CA SER A 270 2.64 22.47 12.14
C SER A 270 2.96 21.01 11.81
N LEU A 271 2.35 20.08 12.53
CA LEU A 271 2.51 18.66 12.33
C LEU A 271 1.15 17.99 12.22
N ASP A 272 0.87 17.40 11.07
CA ASP A 272 -0.32 16.62 10.80
C ASP A 272 -0.01 15.11 10.92
N ILE A 273 -0.80 14.39 11.74
CA ILE A 273 -0.62 12.96 12.01
C ILE A 273 -1.84 12.17 11.55
N VAL A 274 -1.67 11.27 10.60
CA VAL A 274 -2.70 10.36 10.10
C VAL A 274 -2.42 8.94 10.59
N GLY A 275 -3.46 8.26 11.08
CA GLY A 275 -3.42 6.87 11.54
C GLY A 275 -3.19 6.69 13.04
N CYS A 276 -2.96 7.79 13.77
CA CYS A 276 -2.97 7.86 15.23
C CYS A 276 -3.99 8.94 15.66
N SER A 277 -4.66 8.72 16.79
CA SER A 277 -5.60 9.65 17.41
C SER A 277 -4.93 10.44 18.51
N ALA A 278 -5.45 11.60 18.87
CA ALA A 278 -4.92 12.40 19.99
C ALA A 278 -4.83 11.61 21.31
N SER A 279 -5.81 10.72 21.54
CA SER A 279 -5.85 9.83 22.71
C SER A 279 -4.74 8.76 22.76
N ASP A 280 -3.97 8.59 21.69
CA ASP A 280 -2.84 7.66 21.67
C ASP A 280 -1.55 8.27 22.26
N PHE A 281 -1.59 9.56 22.63
CA PHE A 281 -0.48 10.35 23.18
C PHE A 281 -0.86 10.93 24.53
N ASP A 282 0.10 11.02 25.45
CA ASP A 282 -0.11 11.58 26.79
C ASP A 282 -0.40 13.10 26.74
N SER A 283 0.26 13.81 25.83
CA SER A 283 0.04 15.24 25.55
C SER A 283 0.50 15.59 24.14
N LEU A 284 -0.19 16.51 23.50
CA LEU A 284 0.20 17.04 22.19
C LEU A 284 0.64 18.50 22.35
N PRO A 285 1.77 18.91 21.76
CA PRO A 285 2.16 20.31 21.70
C PRO A 285 1.24 21.09 20.75
N GLU A 286 1.23 22.41 20.92
CA GLU A 286 0.54 23.31 20.00
C GLU A 286 1.03 23.14 18.56
N GLY A 287 0.09 23.17 17.61
CA GLY A 287 0.36 22.97 16.18
C GLY A 287 0.42 21.52 15.72
N VAL A 288 0.13 20.55 16.61
CA VAL A 288 -0.04 19.13 16.23
C VAL A 288 -1.50 18.78 16.08
N THR A 289 -1.88 18.25 14.92
CA THR A 289 -3.24 17.75 14.62
C THR A 289 -3.20 16.26 14.34
N CYS A 290 -4.04 15.49 15.05
CA CYS A 290 -4.20 14.04 14.85
C CYS A 290 -5.55 13.73 14.21
N TYR A 291 -5.53 13.15 13.02
CA TYR A 291 -6.75 12.84 12.25
C TYR A 291 -7.30 11.43 12.53
N GLY A 292 -6.57 10.59 13.27
CA GLY A 292 -6.95 9.20 13.40
C GLY A 292 -6.86 8.44 12.07
N PHE A 293 -7.66 7.38 11.93
CA PHE A 293 -7.73 6.63 10.67
C PHE A 293 -8.65 7.35 9.68
N LEU A 294 -8.08 7.79 8.56
CA LEU A 294 -8.85 8.32 7.43
C LEU A 294 -9.23 7.19 6.48
N ASN A 295 -10.53 7.03 6.28
CA ASN A 295 -11.08 6.04 5.37
C ASN A 295 -11.16 6.58 3.94
N LYS A 296 -10.20 6.29 3.09
CA LYS A 296 -10.15 6.81 1.71
C LYS A 296 -11.36 6.39 0.84
N SER A 297 -12.21 5.46 1.27
CA SER A 297 -13.47 5.15 0.58
C SER A 297 -14.54 6.20 0.83
N GLU A 298 -14.47 6.91 1.96
CA GLU A 298 -15.37 8.00 2.28
C GLU A 298 -14.83 9.30 1.65
N GLU A 299 -15.70 10.05 1.00
CA GLU A 299 -15.32 11.23 0.22
C GLU A 299 -14.64 12.30 1.07
N GLN A 300 -15.18 12.57 2.25
CA GLN A 300 -14.64 13.59 3.16
C GLN A 300 -13.24 13.20 3.67
N ASP A 301 -13.05 11.98 4.14
CA ASP A 301 -11.77 11.47 4.62
C ASP A 301 -10.74 11.43 3.50
N ARG A 302 -11.16 11.03 2.30
CA ARG A 302 -10.32 10.99 1.10
C ARG A 302 -9.86 12.40 0.74
N LYS A 303 -10.74 13.39 0.75
CA LYS A 303 -10.40 14.78 0.48
C LYS A 303 -9.36 15.28 1.48
N ILE A 304 -9.60 15.10 2.79
CA ILE A 304 -8.64 15.47 3.85
C ILE A 304 -7.28 14.81 3.60
N TYR A 305 -7.26 13.52 3.28
CA TYR A 305 -6.02 12.76 3.07
C TYR A 305 -5.17 13.34 1.93
N TYR A 306 -5.79 13.65 0.78
CA TYR A 306 -5.06 14.21 -0.36
C TYR A 306 -4.72 15.69 -0.16
N ASP A 307 -5.55 16.49 0.51
CA ASP A 307 -5.22 17.86 0.90
C ASP A 307 -3.97 17.89 1.79
N LEU A 308 -3.84 16.93 2.72
CA LEU A 308 -2.65 16.79 3.55
C LEU A 308 -1.40 16.43 2.73
N LEU A 309 -1.50 15.48 1.79
CA LEU A 309 -0.39 15.11 0.89
C LEU A 309 0.06 16.29 0.02
N LEU A 310 -0.90 16.99 -0.59
CA LEU A 310 -0.62 18.15 -1.44
C LEU A 310 -0.02 19.32 -0.66
N GLY A 311 -0.49 19.55 0.57
CA GLY A 311 -0.04 20.66 1.42
C GLY A 311 1.24 20.39 2.22
N ALA A 312 1.72 19.14 2.29
CA ALA A 312 2.88 18.82 3.10
C ALA A 312 4.20 19.35 2.52
N LYS A 313 5.04 19.95 3.39
CA LYS A 313 6.43 20.30 3.08
C LYS A 313 7.30 19.05 3.01
N VAL A 314 7.14 18.14 3.95
CA VAL A 314 7.89 16.89 4.05
C VAL A 314 7.05 15.84 4.76
N LEU A 315 7.10 14.60 4.27
CA LEU A 315 6.60 13.44 4.99
C LEU A 315 7.71 12.87 5.87
N VAL A 316 7.43 12.69 7.15
CA VAL A 316 8.38 12.13 8.11
C VAL A 316 7.86 10.82 8.65
N ASN A 317 8.46 9.71 8.29
CA ASN A 317 8.14 8.38 8.81
C ASN A 317 9.42 7.57 9.04
N ALA A 318 10.27 8.03 9.95
CA ALA A 318 11.51 7.38 10.33
C ALA A 318 11.23 6.23 11.30
N ASN A 319 10.69 5.13 10.80
CA ASN A 319 10.49 3.91 11.58
C ASN A 319 11.61 2.90 11.25
N PRO A 320 12.50 2.58 12.21
CA PRO A 320 13.62 1.68 11.95
C PRO A 320 13.17 0.22 11.77
N LYS A 321 11.95 -0.09 12.18
CA LYS A 321 11.36 -1.41 11.95
C LYS A 321 10.70 -1.43 10.60
N TRP A 322 10.85 -2.55 9.91
CA TRP A 322 10.21 -2.76 8.62
C TRP A 322 8.70 -2.39 8.64
N GLY A 323 8.25 -1.78 7.56
CA GLY A 323 6.86 -1.50 7.25
C GLY A 323 6.65 -1.38 5.75
N ALA A 324 5.44 -1.65 5.28
CA ALA A 324 5.07 -1.29 3.92
C ALA A 324 5.16 0.23 3.76
N PHE A 325 5.83 0.70 2.73
CA PHE A 325 6.08 2.13 2.51
C PHE A 325 5.11 2.76 1.49
N SER A 326 3.89 2.20 1.37
CA SER A 326 2.89 2.68 0.40
C SER A 326 2.53 4.15 0.59
N SER A 327 2.39 4.64 1.83
CA SER A 327 2.15 6.06 2.10
C SER A 327 3.35 6.95 1.78
N THR A 328 4.56 6.42 1.89
CA THR A 328 5.80 7.12 1.53
C THR A 328 5.87 7.33 0.02
N VAL A 329 5.69 6.25 -0.77
CA VAL A 329 5.70 6.38 -2.25
C VAL A 329 4.50 7.19 -2.76
N GLU A 330 3.37 7.15 -2.08
CA GLU A 330 2.22 7.99 -2.40
C GLU A 330 2.54 9.48 -2.17
N ALA A 331 3.20 9.83 -1.06
CA ALA A 331 3.66 11.21 -0.82
C ALA A 331 4.70 11.67 -1.86
N MET A 332 5.68 10.80 -2.18
CA MET A 332 6.67 11.06 -3.23
C MET A 332 6.00 11.29 -4.59
N TYR A 333 4.97 10.53 -4.94
CA TYR A 333 4.20 10.72 -6.16
C TYR A 333 3.56 12.10 -6.26
N TYR A 334 3.17 12.67 -5.12
CA TYR A 334 2.67 14.04 -4.99
C TYR A 334 3.77 15.06 -4.70
N TYR A 335 4.99 14.84 -5.17
CA TYR A 335 6.13 15.76 -5.07
C TYR A 335 6.50 16.12 -3.63
N THR A 336 6.30 15.23 -2.66
CA THR A 336 6.64 15.47 -1.26
C THR A 336 7.94 14.78 -0.91
N PRO A 337 9.00 15.50 -0.56
CA PRO A 337 10.23 14.92 -0.02
C PRO A 337 9.95 14.11 1.25
N VAL A 338 10.80 13.11 1.52
CA VAL A 338 10.55 12.17 2.62
C VAL A 338 11.76 12.04 3.55
N ILE A 339 11.49 11.87 4.84
CA ILE A 339 12.49 11.47 5.84
C ILE A 339 12.08 10.08 6.35
N VAL A 340 12.90 9.09 6.08
CA VAL A 340 12.64 7.68 6.39
C VAL A 340 13.87 7.01 6.99
N SER A 341 13.70 5.90 7.70
CA SER A 341 14.84 5.08 8.11
C SER A 341 15.33 4.21 6.95
N PRO A 342 16.64 3.94 6.82
CA PRO A 342 17.21 3.11 5.76
C PRO A 342 17.04 1.62 6.07
N TYR A 343 15.81 1.13 6.18
CA TYR A 343 15.57 -0.30 6.33
C TYR A 343 15.72 -1.04 5.00
N GLN A 344 16.05 -2.32 5.07
CA GLN A 344 16.52 -3.11 3.93
C GLN A 344 15.61 -3.02 2.70
N ASP A 345 14.28 -3.22 2.86
CA ASP A 345 13.34 -3.17 1.73
C ASP A 345 13.33 -1.81 1.02
N PHE A 346 13.50 -0.71 1.78
CA PHE A 346 13.52 0.63 1.20
C PHE A 346 14.83 0.89 0.45
N VAL A 347 15.96 0.53 1.06
CA VAL A 347 17.29 0.67 0.44
C VAL A 347 17.42 -0.20 -0.82
N GLU A 348 16.87 -1.42 -0.82
CA GLU A 348 16.86 -2.28 -2.03
C GLU A 348 16.05 -1.69 -3.19
N ASN A 349 15.03 -0.87 -2.91
CA ASN A 349 14.23 -0.22 -3.95
C ASN A 349 14.83 1.11 -4.42
N PHE A 350 15.44 1.90 -3.52
CA PHE A 350 15.83 3.28 -3.80
C PHE A 350 17.34 3.56 -3.68
N GLY A 351 18.13 2.58 -3.24
CA GLY A 351 19.57 2.71 -3.05
C GLY A 351 19.97 3.23 -1.67
N GLU A 352 21.28 3.18 -1.40
CA GLU A 352 21.88 3.64 -0.12
C GLU A 352 21.91 5.16 0.02
N LYS A 353 21.83 5.89 -1.10
CA LYS A 353 21.79 7.36 -1.16
C LYS A 353 20.58 7.78 -1.96
N VAL A 354 19.92 8.84 -1.51
CA VAL A 354 18.70 9.35 -2.14
C VAL A 354 18.76 10.86 -2.30
N ASP A 355 18.21 11.37 -3.42
CA ASP A 355 18.12 12.80 -3.71
C ASP A 355 16.71 13.36 -3.45
N PHE A 356 15.76 12.51 -3.13
CA PHE A 356 14.36 12.85 -2.87
C PHE A 356 14.03 13.09 -1.38
N GLY A 357 15.04 13.13 -0.53
CA GLY A 357 14.84 13.29 0.92
C GLY A 357 16.07 12.90 1.73
N VAL A 358 15.86 12.41 2.94
CA VAL A 358 16.93 12.07 3.88
C VAL A 358 16.67 10.71 4.55
N TYR A 359 17.73 9.92 4.73
CA TYR A 359 17.73 8.75 5.58
C TYR A 359 18.07 9.11 7.03
N ASN A 360 17.11 9.00 7.94
CA ASN A 360 17.37 9.12 9.37
C ASN A 360 18.01 7.84 9.90
N GLN A 361 19.26 7.92 10.36
CA GLN A 361 20.07 6.77 10.78
C GLN A 361 19.84 6.39 12.25
N ASP A 362 19.67 7.38 13.13
CA ASP A 362 19.81 7.17 14.57
C ASP A 362 18.48 7.03 15.31
N PHE A 363 17.37 7.36 14.67
CA PHE A 363 16.03 7.33 15.27
C PHE A 363 15.95 8.07 16.63
N THR A 364 16.66 9.18 16.76
CA THR A 364 16.57 10.09 17.93
C THR A 364 15.79 11.33 17.59
N ALA A 365 15.26 12.03 18.59
CA ALA A 365 14.54 13.29 18.37
C ALA A 365 15.46 14.38 17.80
N GLU A 366 16.70 14.42 18.26
CA GLU A 366 17.73 15.36 17.81
C GLU A 366 18.12 15.13 16.36
N SER A 367 18.43 13.88 15.99
CA SER A 367 18.74 13.50 14.61
C SER A 367 17.58 13.83 13.69
N LEU A 368 16.35 13.45 14.07
CA LEU A 368 15.16 13.71 13.28
C LEU A 368 14.86 15.21 13.12
N SER A 369 15.08 16.00 14.19
CA SER A 369 14.98 17.46 14.12
C SER A 369 15.99 18.07 13.12
N ASN A 370 17.23 17.57 13.12
CA ASN A 370 18.26 18.02 12.18
C ASN A 370 17.95 17.65 10.74
N ASP A 371 17.45 16.43 10.50
CA ASP A 371 17.02 15.98 9.18
C ASP A 371 15.85 16.84 8.65
N ILE A 372 14.87 17.14 9.51
CA ILE A 372 13.77 18.04 9.14
C ILE A 372 14.29 19.42 8.75
N LYS A 373 15.22 20.00 9.53
CA LYS A 373 15.86 21.28 9.20
C LYS A 373 16.58 21.23 7.86
N SER A 374 17.33 20.15 7.59
CA SER A 374 18.07 19.99 6.34
C SER A 374 17.17 19.97 5.11
N VAL A 375 15.98 19.32 5.20
CA VAL A 375 15.01 19.30 4.11
C VAL A 375 14.30 20.66 3.96
N ILE A 376 13.84 21.25 5.08
CA ILE A 376 13.08 22.52 5.04
C ILE A 376 13.90 23.68 4.50
N ASN A 377 15.20 23.76 4.88
CA ASN A 377 16.11 24.82 4.52
C ASN A 377 16.98 24.51 3.28
N SER A 378 16.68 23.42 2.56
CA SER A 378 17.44 23.05 1.39
C SER A 378 17.26 24.07 0.26
N ASP A 379 18.36 24.59 -0.28
CA ASP A 379 18.36 25.47 -1.45
C ASP A 379 17.83 24.71 -2.69
N ASN A 380 17.99 23.37 -2.72
CA ASN A 380 17.56 22.49 -3.80
C ASN A 380 16.21 21.82 -3.51
N TYR A 381 15.35 22.44 -2.69
CA TYR A 381 14.07 21.83 -2.26
C TYR A 381 13.18 21.46 -3.45
N ALA A 382 13.09 22.32 -4.48
CA ALA A 382 12.27 22.05 -5.67
C ALA A 382 12.79 20.84 -6.47
N GLU A 383 14.13 20.70 -6.57
CA GLU A 383 14.76 19.53 -7.21
C GLU A 383 14.48 18.25 -6.40
N MET A 384 14.56 18.32 -5.07
CA MET A 384 14.21 17.21 -4.18
C MET A 384 12.76 16.76 -4.36
N CYS A 385 11.81 17.68 -4.52
CA CYS A 385 10.42 17.39 -4.85
C CYS A 385 10.29 16.65 -6.19
N ASN A 386 11.00 17.11 -7.21
CA ASN A 386 11.01 16.48 -8.53
C ASN A 386 11.63 15.08 -8.47
N PHE A 387 12.75 14.90 -7.77
CA PHE A 387 13.35 13.58 -7.56
C PHE A 387 12.43 12.62 -6.82
N ALA A 388 11.64 13.12 -5.85
CA ALA A 388 10.63 12.31 -5.17
C ALA A 388 9.61 11.75 -6.18
N HIS A 389 9.03 12.59 -7.02
CA HIS A 389 8.06 12.16 -8.03
C HIS A 389 8.69 11.23 -9.06
N GLU A 390 9.82 11.61 -9.65
CA GLU A 390 10.50 10.84 -10.69
C GLU A 390 10.87 9.41 -10.24
N SER A 391 11.27 9.26 -8.96
CA SER A 391 11.62 7.96 -8.38
C SER A 391 10.45 6.98 -8.32
N VAL A 392 9.20 7.47 -8.29
CA VAL A 392 8.00 6.64 -8.11
C VAL A 392 6.92 6.83 -9.17
N LYS A 393 7.09 7.70 -10.16
CA LYS A 393 6.07 8.00 -11.19
C LYS A 393 5.57 6.77 -11.95
N THR A 394 6.39 5.73 -12.02
CA THR A 394 6.05 4.47 -12.68
C THR A 394 5.38 3.44 -11.75
N TYR A 395 5.24 3.75 -10.45
CA TYR A 395 4.67 2.82 -9.45
C TYR A 395 3.13 2.85 -9.48
N THR A 396 2.55 2.94 -10.67
CA THR A 396 1.09 2.97 -10.88
C THR A 396 0.53 1.59 -11.19
N TRP A 397 -0.75 1.38 -10.92
CA TRP A 397 -1.44 0.14 -11.26
C TRP A 397 -1.49 -0.10 -12.76
N GLU A 398 -1.57 0.94 -13.59
CA GLU A 398 -1.53 0.84 -15.05
C GLU A 398 -0.23 0.20 -15.55
N ASN A 399 0.90 0.64 -15.00
CA ASN A 399 2.20 0.06 -15.34
C ASN A 399 2.34 -1.35 -14.77
N TYR A 400 1.87 -1.56 -13.54
CA TYR A 400 2.00 -2.86 -12.87
C TYR A 400 1.16 -3.93 -13.56
N THR A 401 -0.09 -3.62 -13.89
CA THR A 401 -0.98 -4.54 -14.64
C THR A 401 -0.45 -4.83 -16.06
N SER A 402 0.18 -3.84 -16.72
CA SER A 402 0.85 -4.06 -18.01
C SER A 402 1.98 -5.10 -17.90
N LYS A 403 2.77 -5.06 -16.82
CA LYS A 403 3.83 -6.05 -16.58
C LYS A 403 3.24 -7.45 -16.33
N ILE A 404 2.15 -7.53 -15.56
CA ILE A 404 1.44 -8.81 -15.31
C ILE A 404 0.89 -9.40 -16.62
N ILE A 405 0.22 -8.57 -17.43
CA ILE A 405 -0.33 -8.99 -18.71
C ILE A 405 0.78 -9.53 -19.63
N LYS A 406 1.90 -8.81 -19.72
CA LYS A 406 3.07 -9.27 -20.50
C LYS A 406 3.63 -10.59 -19.97
N LEU A 407 3.71 -10.77 -18.65
CA LEU A 407 4.17 -12.01 -18.04
C LEU A 407 3.30 -13.18 -18.45
N VAL A 408 1.97 -13.03 -18.39
CA VAL A 408 1.01 -14.12 -18.66
C VAL A 408 0.87 -14.42 -20.16
N ILE A 409 1.01 -13.42 -21.05
CA ILE A 409 0.85 -13.62 -22.51
C ILE A 409 2.12 -14.19 -23.14
N ASN A 410 3.30 -13.90 -22.60
CA ASN A 410 4.59 -14.34 -23.17
C ASN A 410 4.99 -15.76 -22.72
N TYR A 411 4.14 -16.47 -22.00
CA TYR A 411 4.25 -17.86 -21.62
C TYR A 411 3.20 -18.69 -22.35
#